data_f0c6a63e750f77852818a8adb4bb6e5c
#
_entry.id   f0c6a63e750f77852818a8adb4bb6e5c
#
_cell.length_a   1.000
_cell.length_b   1.000
_cell.length_c   1.000
_cell.angle_alpha   90.00
_cell.angle_beta   90.00
_cell.angle_gamma   90.00
#
_symmetry.space_group_name_H-M   'P 1'
#
loop_
_entity.id
_entity.type
_entity.pdbx_description
1 polymer ?
#
loop_
_entity_poly.entity_id
_entity_poly.type
_entity_poly.pdbx_seq_one_letter_code
_entity_poly.pdbx_strand_id
1 'polypeptide(L)'
;MDKKIIKKLRNSIDKVDDQIFDLILKRFDYVEKIGNIKKEMNMPVDDKAREKIIIERLSEKLSTKINYKEIKKIISPIISISKDIQRRKK
;
A
#
# COMPACT_ATOMS: atom_id res chain seq x y z
N MET A 1 30.89 0.96 19.40
CA MET A 1 29.77 0.28 20.05
C MET A 1 28.45 0.58 19.37
N ASP A 2 28.13 1.84 19.21
CA ASP A 2 26.88 2.27 18.57
C ASP A 2 26.78 1.88 17.09
N LYS A 3 27.90 1.85 16.37
CA LYS A 3 27.93 1.45 14.95
C LYS A 3 27.50 -0.01 14.76
N LYS A 4 27.88 -0.88 15.67
CA LYS A 4 27.47 -2.31 15.60
C LYS A 4 25.98 -2.48 15.86
N ILE A 5 25.43 -1.71 16.81
CA ILE A 5 24.01 -1.73 17.12
C ILE A 5 23.20 -1.19 15.94
N ILE A 6 23.65 -0.08 15.36
CA ILE A 6 23.00 0.50 14.18
C ILE A 6 23.00 -0.50 13.02
N LYS A 7 24.11 -1.18 12.77
CA LYS A 7 24.22 -2.17 11.71
C LYS A 7 23.21 -3.31 11.92
N LYS A 8 23.11 -3.82 13.14
CA LYS A 8 22.15 -4.89 13.47
C LYS A 8 20.70 -4.43 13.24
N LEU A 9 20.38 -3.21 13.68
CA LEU A 9 19.04 -2.66 13.50
C LEU A 9 18.72 -2.46 12.02
N ARG A 10 19.68 -1.99 11.22
CA ARG A 10 19.50 -1.84 9.79
C ARG A 10 19.27 -3.19 9.10
N ASN A 11 19.97 -4.23 9.53
CA ASN A 11 19.74 -5.59 8.99
C ASN A 11 18.32 -6.05 9.31
N SER A 12 17.82 -5.73 10.51
CA SER A 12 16.44 -6.05 10.87
C SER A 12 15.45 -5.25 10.04
N ILE A 13 15.73 -3.98 9.78
CA ILE A 13 14.90 -3.13 8.92
C ILE A 13 14.85 -3.71 7.50
N ASP A 14 15.99 -4.16 6.96
CA ASP A 14 16.04 -4.75 5.63
C ASP A 14 15.12 -5.96 5.51
N LYS A 15 15.08 -6.79 6.53
CA LYS A 15 14.16 -7.95 6.57
C LYS A 15 12.69 -7.51 6.60
N VAL A 16 12.39 -6.48 7.38
CA VAL A 16 11.05 -5.92 7.46
C VAL A 16 10.66 -5.32 6.11
N ASP A 17 11.58 -4.60 5.47
CA ASP A 17 11.33 -4.02 4.15
C ASP A 17 10.99 -5.10 3.12
N ASP A 18 11.72 -6.21 3.13
CA ASP A 18 11.43 -7.34 2.24
C ASP A 18 10.01 -7.87 2.47
N GLN A 19 9.60 -7.99 3.71
CA GLN A 19 8.24 -8.42 4.06
C GLN A 19 7.19 -7.42 3.61
N ILE A 20 7.46 -6.13 3.78
CA ILE A 20 6.56 -5.07 3.33
C ILE A 20 6.34 -5.17 1.82
N PHE A 21 7.43 -5.29 1.06
CA PHE A 21 7.34 -5.35 -0.41
C PHE A 21 6.68 -6.64 -0.90
N ASP A 22 6.92 -7.77 -0.25
CA ASP A 22 6.21 -9.01 -0.55
C ASP A 22 4.69 -8.82 -0.38
N LEU A 23 4.28 -8.15 0.69
CA LEU A 23 2.87 -7.87 0.94
C LEU A 23 2.29 -6.85 -0.05
N ILE A 24 3.07 -5.85 -0.43
CA ILE A 24 2.67 -4.88 -1.45
C ILE A 24 2.43 -5.58 -2.79
N LEU A 25 3.33 -6.47 -3.20
CA LEU A 25 3.17 -7.25 -4.43
C LEU A 25 1.89 -8.11 -4.37
N LYS A 26 1.64 -8.73 -3.24
CA LYS A 26 0.42 -9.52 -3.03
C LYS A 26 -0.83 -8.65 -3.17
N ARG A 27 -0.79 -7.44 -2.63
CA ARG A 27 -1.88 -6.48 -2.77
C ARG A 27 -2.13 -6.13 -4.24
N PHE A 28 -1.05 -5.92 -5.00
CA PHE A 28 -1.16 -5.62 -6.44
C PHE A 28 -1.75 -6.78 -7.23
N ASP A 29 -1.50 -8.02 -6.84
CA ASP A 29 -2.14 -9.18 -7.48
C ASP A 29 -3.66 -9.13 -7.32
N TYR A 30 -4.15 -8.80 -6.13
CA TYR A 30 -5.59 -8.62 -5.89
C TYR A 30 -6.14 -7.44 -6.69
N VAL A 31 -5.39 -6.35 -6.73
CA VAL A 31 -5.77 -5.15 -7.49
C VAL A 31 -5.92 -5.46 -8.98
N GLU A 32 -5.03 -6.27 -9.55
CA GLU A 32 -5.11 -6.69 -10.94
C GLU A 32 -6.38 -7.48 -11.20
N LYS A 33 -6.71 -8.41 -10.31
CA LYS A 33 -7.95 -9.19 -10.42
C LYS A 33 -9.19 -8.30 -10.38
N ILE A 34 -9.22 -7.34 -9.47
CA ILE A 34 -10.31 -6.38 -9.38
C ILE A 34 -10.39 -5.55 -10.66
N GLY A 35 -9.24 -5.12 -11.18
CA GLY A 35 -9.17 -4.35 -12.43
C GLY A 35 -9.77 -5.10 -13.61
N ASN A 36 -9.51 -6.40 -13.71
CA ASN A 36 -10.06 -7.23 -14.77
C ASN A 36 -11.59 -7.35 -14.66
N ILE A 37 -12.10 -7.50 -13.44
CA ILE A 37 -13.54 -7.55 -13.19
C ILE A 37 -14.21 -6.22 -13.54
N LYS A 38 -13.58 -5.11 -13.14
CA LYS A 38 -14.09 -3.77 -13.47
C LYS A 38 -14.19 -3.54 -14.97
N LYS A 39 -13.20 -4.01 -15.72
CA LYS A 39 -13.23 -3.91 -17.19
C LYS A 39 -14.40 -4.68 -17.79
N GLU A 40 -14.63 -5.89 -17.31
CA GLU A 40 -15.75 -6.71 -17.77
C GLU A 40 -17.10 -6.07 -17.45
N MET A 41 -17.19 -5.39 -16.30
CA MET A 41 -18.42 -4.76 -15.84
C MET A 41 -18.55 -3.29 -16.24
N ASN A 42 -17.59 -2.76 -17.00
CA ASN A 42 -17.54 -1.35 -17.40
C ASN A 42 -17.57 -0.40 -16.18
N MET A 43 -16.88 -0.78 -15.12
CA MET A 43 -16.77 0.02 -13.90
C MET A 43 -15.53 0.93 -13.97
N PRO A 44 -15.60 2.12 -13.39
CA PRO A 44 -14.43 3.02 -13.36
C PRO A 44 -13.35 2.50 -12.43
N VAL A 45 -12.09 2.80 -12.77
CA VAL A 45 -10.94 2.48 -11.93
C VAL A 45 -10.94 3.33 -10.65
N ASP A 46 -11.22 4.61 -10.78
CA ASP A 46 -11.27 5.51 -9.63
C ASP A 46 -12.42 5.15 -8.70
N ASP A 47 -12.11 5.06 -7.41
CA ASP A 47 -13.09 4.76 -6.37
C ASP A 47 -12.73 5.59 -5.14
N LYS A 48 -13.18 6.82 -5.13
CA LYS A 48 -12.90 7.79 -4.05
C LYS A 48 -13.45 7.32 -2.71
N ALA A 49 -14.61 6.69 -2.72
CA ALA A 49 -15.24 6.16 -1.51
C ALA A 49 -14.36 5.07 -0.89
N ARG A 50 -13.82 4.17 -1.71
CA ARG A 50 -12.92 3.10 -1.25
C ARG A 50 -11.62 3.67 -0.70
N GLU A 51 -11.04 4.67 -1.38
CA GLU A 51 -9.81 5.33 -0.91
C GLU A 51 -10.00 5.94 0.46
N LYS A 52 -11.12 6.59 0.69
CA LYS A 52 -11.46 7.19 1.97
C LYS A 52 -11.58 6.13 3.06
N ILE A 53 -12.25 5.02 2.77
CA ILE A 53 -12.40 3.90 3.71
C ILE A 53 -11.02 3.34 4.11
N ILE A 54 -10.12 3.16 3.15
CA ILE A 54 -8.77 2.65 3.41
C ILE A 54 -8.03 3.58 4.38
N ILE A 55 -8.05 4.88 4.11
CA ILE A 55 -7.32 5.87 4.92
C ILE A 55 -7.92 5.92 6.33
N GLU A 56 -9.24 5.95 6.44
CA GLU A 56 -9.91 5.99 7.75
C GLU A 56 -9.61 4.74 8.57
N ARG A 57 -9.68 3.56 7.96
CA ARG A 57 -9.39 2.30 8.63
C ARG A 57 -7.95 2.25 9.13
N LEU A 58 -6.99 2.66 8.30
CA LEU A 58 -5.57 2.69 8.68
C LEU A 58 -5.30 3.74 9.74
N SER A 59 -6.00 4.89 9.67
CA SER A 59 -5.86 5.94 10.68
C SER A 59 -6.30 5.45 12.04
N GLU A 60 -7.42 4.74 12.14
CA GLU A 60 -7.87 4.17 13.41
C GLU A 60 -6.86 3.16 13.96
N LYS A 61 -6.36 2.28 13.09
CA LYS A 61 -5.42 1.23 13.49
C LYS A 61 -4.10 1.79 13.99
N LEU A 62 -3.61 2.88 13.37
CA LEU A 62 -2.26 3.38 13.59
C LEU A 62 -2.20 4.72 14.32
N SER A 63 -3.34 5.23 14.80
CA SER A 63 -3.45 6.58 15.37
C SER A 63 -2.51 6.89 16.52
N THR A 64 -2.09 5.87 17.27
CA THR A 64 -1.16 6.05 18.40
C THR A 64 0.29 6.13 17.96
N LYS A 65 0.61 5.75 16.72
CA LYS A 65 1.99 5.66 16.23
C LYS A 65 2.30 6.70 15.17
N ILE A 66 1.38 6.91 14.23
CA ILE A 66 1.56 7.86 13.13
C ILE A 66 0.27 8.62 12.89
N ASN A 67 0.40 9.85 12.39
CA ASN A 67 -0.76 10.71 12.17
C ASN A 67 -1.39 10.51 10.79
N TYR A 68 -2.55 11.11 10.58
CA TYR A 68 -3.33 11.01 9.34
C TYR A 68 -2.53 11.42 8.10
N LYS A 69 -1.77 12.51 8.19
CA LYS A 69 -0.95 12.99 7.07
C LYS A 69 0.12 11.99 6.69
N GLU A 70 0.76 11.39 7.69
CA GLU A 70 1.78 10.37 7.47
C GLU A 70 1.20 9.12 6.83
N ILE A 71 0.03 8.69 7.31
CA ILE A 71 -0.68 7.54 6.73
C ILE A 71 -0.99 7.79 5.26
N LYS A 72 -1.49 8.97 4.92
CA LYS A 72 -1.76 9.34 3.52
C LYS A 72 -0.50 9.30 2.67
N LYS A 73 0.62 9.78 3.20
CA LYS A 73 1.89 9.76 2.47
C LYS A 73 2.37 8.34 2.14
N ILE A 74 2.06 7.38 3.00
CA ILE A 74 2.43 5.98 2.78
C ILE A 74 1.48 5.32 1.80
N ILE A 75 0.17 5.45 2.01
CA ILE A 75 -0.81 4.68 1.24
C ILE A 75 -1.13 5.30 -0.13
N SER A 76 -1.03 6.63 -0.26
CA SER A 76 -1.38 7.29 -1.52
C SER A 76 -0.56 6.81 -2.72
N PRO A 77 0.77 6.66 -2.61
CA PRO A 77 1.55 6.09 -3.71
C PRO A 77 1.13 4.67 -4.06
N ILE A 78 0.79 3.86 -3.06
CA ILE A 78 0.34 2.49 -3.27
C ILE A 78 -1.00 2.48 -4.03
N ILE A 79 -1.93 3.35 -3.65
CA ILE A 79 -3.21 3.50 -4.33
C ILE A 79 -2.99 3.98 -5.77
N SER A 80 -2.10 4.95 -5.96
CA SER A 80 -1.78 5.48 -7.29
C SER A 80 -1.26 4.38 -8.23
N ILE A 81 -0.31 3.59 -7.77
CA ILE A 81 0.22 2.47 -8.55
C ILE A 81 -0.88 1.42 -8.81
N SER A 82 -1.75 1.20 -7.82
CA SER A 82 -2.88 0.27 -7.97
C SER A 82 -3.80 0.69 -9.12
N LYS A 83 -4.08 1.98 -9.24
CA LYS A 83 -4.88 2.51 -10.35
C LYS A 83 -4.18 2.29 -11.70
N ASP A 84 -2.87 2.51 -11.74
CA ASP A 84 -2.07 2.28 -12.95
C ASP A 84 -2.16 0.81 -13.38
N ILE A 85 -2.05 -0.10 -12.42
CA ILE A 85 -2.16 -1.54 -12.68
C ILE A 85 -3.53 -1.87 -13.28
N GLN A 86 -4.61 -1.30 -12.73
CA GLN A 86 -5.96 -1.55 -13.23
C GLN A 86 -6.19 -0.98 -14.64
N ARG A 87 -5.44 0.06 -15.01
CA ARG A 87 -5.53 0.69 -16.33
C ARG A 87 -4.67 0.01 -17.40
N ARG A 88 -3.76 -0.86 -17.01
CA ARG A 88 -2.88 -1.54 -17.97
C ARG A 88 -3.70 -2.43 -18.90
N LYS A 89 -3.35 -2.37 -20.19
CA LYS A 89 -3.92 -3.28 -21.17
C LYS A 89 -3.19 -4.62 -21.10
N LYS A 90 -3.94 -5.68 -21.19
CA LYS A 90 -3.37 -7.03 -21.26
C LYS A 90 -3.30 -7.51 -22.70
#